data_b5d0acf2279f611dc7508312edecf7b5
#
_entry.id   b5d0acf2279f611dc7508312edecf7b5
#
_cell.length_a   1.000
_cell.length_b   1.000
_cell.length_c   1.000
_cell.angle_alpha   90.00
_cell.angle_beta   90.00
_cell.angle_gamma   90.00
#
_symmetry.space_group_name_H-M   'P 1'
#
loop_
_entity.id
_entity.type
_entity.pdbx_description
1 polymer ?
#
loop_
_entity_poly.entity_id
_entity_poly.type
_entity_poly.pdbx_seq_one_letter_code
_entity_poly.pdbx_strand_id
1 'polypeptide(L)'
;MAKSQIQNNGEIKPFIHQRQIVSAPQAFPDISYFFLCGGYGCGKSFSIVLMIICLCKRYSGKDVTIGLCSTTITLLKKTVILDLEKILKKTNSPFVYNQQDNIITIGTIRFLLIATGQPTDIYGPNINICLCDEIDELAEMKAIEAHKALSERTRITL
;
A
#
# COMPACT_ATOMS: atom_id res chain seq x y z
N MET A 1 19.35 9.45 4.99
CA MET A 1 19.09 8.60 3.80
C MET A 1 18.99 7.16 4.26
N ALA A 2 17.83 6.53 4.13
CA ALA A 2 17.72 5.10 4.39
C ALA A 2 18.63 4.36 3.42
N LYS A 3 19.55 3.53 3.94
CA LYS A 3 20.38 2.66 3.10
C LYS A 3 19.43 1.83 2.24
N SER A 4 19.66 1.81 0.93
CA SER A 4 18.88 1.02 -0.01
C SER A 4 18.72 -0.42 0.51
N GLN A 5 17.51 -0.83 0.79
CA GLN A 5 17.21 -2.19 1.25
C GLN A 5 17.30 -3.21 0.11
N ILE A 6 17.47 -2.72 -1.10
CA ILE A 6 17.68 -3.54 -2.30
C ILE A 6 19.19 -3.65 -2.51
N GLN A 7 19.72 -4.84 -2.33
CA GLN A 7 21.13 -5.12 -2.57
C GLN A 7 21.46 -5.19 -4.08
N ASN A 8 22.74 -5.06 -4.44
CA ASN A 8 23.18 -5.12 -5.83
C ASN A 8 22.81 -6.43 -6.56
N ASN A 9 22.66 -7.52 -5.82
CA ASN A 9 22.21 -8.83 -6.33
C ASN A 9 20.68 -8.97 -6.46
N GLY A 10 19.91 -7.94 -6.15
CA GLY A 10 18.45 -7.98 -6.18
C GLY A 10 17.76 -8.48 -4.93
N GLU A 11 18.53 -8.92 -3.94
CA GLU A 11 17.98 -9.40 -2.69
C GLU A 11 17.41 -8.24 -1.86
N ILE A 12 16.18 -8.42 -1.36
CA ILE A 12 15.54 -7.48 -0.46
C ILE A 12 15.77 -7.98 0.96
N LYS A 13 16.43 -7.15 1.79
CA LYS A 13 16.61 -7.43 3.23
C LYS A 13 15.72 -6.53 4.07
N PRO A 14 14.49 -6.96 4.37
CA PRO A 14 13.58 -6.18 5.19
C PRO A 14 14.06 -6.11 6.65
N PHE A 15 13.85 -4.97 7.29
CA PHE A 15 14.06 -4.81 8.72
C PHE A 15 13.07 -5.67 9.54
N ILE A 16 13.36 -5.89 10.81
CA ILE A 16 12.53 -6.74 11.69
C ILE A 16 11.09 -6.22 11.75
N HIS A 17 10.88 -4.93 11.97
CA HIS A 17 9.55 -4.32 12.03
C HIS A 17 8.78 -4.43 10.72
N GLN A 18 9.48 -4.41 9.56
CA GLN A 18 8.85 -4.61 8.26
C GLN A 18 8.36 -6.05 8.08
N ARG A 19 9.13 -7.03 8.54
CA ARG A 19 8.70 -8.43 8.55
C ARG A 19 7.50 -8.62 9.44
N GLN A 20 7.51 -8.02 10.63
CA GLN A 20 6.42 -8.08 11.59
C GLN A 20 5.12 -7.53 11.01
N ILE A 21 5.13 -6.31 10.43
CA ILE A 21 3.91 -5.72 9.86
C ILE A 21 3.38 -6.51 8.66
N VAL A 22 4.26 -7.04 7.81
CA VAL A 22 3.86 -7.84 6.65
C VAL A 22 3.25 -9.19 7.06
N SER A 23 3.72 -9.79 8.14
CA SER A 23 3.19 -11.06 8.67
C SER A 23 1.98 -10.87 9.61
N ALA A 24 1.76 -9.67 10.13
CA ALA A 24 0.72 -9.40 11.11
C ALA A 24 -0.69 -9.85 10.70
N PRO A 25 -1.17 -9.64 9.46
CA PRO A 25 -2.50 -10.11 9.05
C PRO A 25 -2.66 -11.64 9.03
N GLN A 26 -1.54 -12.38 8.99
CA GLN A 26 -1.57 -13.86 9.09
C GLN A 26 -1.50 -14.32 10.53
N ALA A 27 -0.69 -13.63 11.35
CA ALA A 27 -0.53 -13.95 12.77
C ALA A 27 -1.75 -13.59 13.62
N PHE A 28 -2.52 -12.59 13.17
CA PHE A 28 -3.68 -12.06 13.88
C PHE A 28 -4.87 -11.89 12.92
N PRO A 29 -5.50 -12.98 12.48
CA PRO A 29 -6.55 -12.93 11.44
C PRO A 29 -7.82 -12.19 11.87
N ASP A 30 -8.07 -12.10 13.18
CA ASP A 30 -9.25 -11.41 13.73
C ASP A 30 -9.04 -9.90 13.90
N ILE A 31 -7.82 -9.39 13.64
CA ILE A 31 -7.51 -7.97 13.72
C ILE A 31 -7.66 -7.33 12.35
N SER A 32 -8.54 -6.31 12.26
CA SER A 32 -8.84 -5.61 11.01
C SER A 32 -7.89 -4.45 10.72
N TYR A 33 -7.19 -3.92 11.72
CA TYR A 33 -6.35 -2.73 11.59
C TYR A 33 -4.96 -2.97 12.16
N PHE A 34 -3.94 -2.63 11.37
CA PHE A 34 -2.53 -2.70 11.77
C PHE A 34 -1.87 -1.35 11.53
N PHE A 35 -1.18 -0.84 12.54
CA PHE A 35 -0.48 0.44 12.47
C PHE A 35 1.02 0.24 12.62
N LEU A 36 1.79 0.85 11.73
CA LEU A 36 3.25 0.92 11.83
C LEU A 36 3.66 2.36 12.12
N CYS A 37 4.02 2.61 13.38
CA CYS A 37 4.54 3.90 13.81
C CYS A 37 6.07 3.87 13.87
N GLY A 38 6.71 4.97 13.51
CA GLY A 38 8.17 5.06 13.55
C GLY A 38 8.68 6.40 13.03
N GLY A 39 9.91 6.74 13.38
CA GLY A 39 10.55 7.97 12.96
C GLY A 39 10.78 8.07 11.45
N TYR A 40 11.19 9.26 11.00
CA TYR A 40 11.55 9.51 9.61
C TYR A 40 12.66 8.57 9.14
N GLY A 41 12.52 8.04 7.92
CA GLY A 41 13.54 7.17 7.31
C GLY A 41 13.62 5.74 7.85
N CYS A 42 12.74 5.31 8.76
CA CYS A 42 12.72 3.93 9.26
C CYS A 42 12.15 2.90 8.25
N GLY A 43 11.71 3.36 7.06
CA GLY A 43 11.25 2.47 5.97
C GLY A 43 9.77 2.09 6.05
N LYS A 44 8.91 2.93 6.65
CA LYS A 44 7.44 2.71 6.69
C LYS A 44 6.84 2.53 5.29
N SER A 45 7.08 3.47 4.39
CA SER A 45 6.57 3.42 3.00
C SER A 45 7.08 2.17 2.25
N PHE A 46 8.32 1.74 2.50
CA PHE A 46 8.84 0.51 1.92
C PHE A 46 8.14 -0.75 2.47
N SER A 47 7.63 -0.71 3.71
CA SER A 47 6.80 -1.79 4.26
C SER A 47 5.52 -2.00 3.44
N ILE A 48 4.93 -0.92 2.91
CA ILE A 48 3.76 -0.99 2.01
C ILE A 48 4.15 -1.71 0.71
N VAL A 49 5.31 -1.41 0.14
CA VAL A 49 5.80 -2.10 -1.07
C VAL A 49 5.96 -3.60 -0.82
N LEU A 50 6.54 -3.98 0.32
CA LEU A 50 6.66 -5.39 0.72
C LEU A 50 5.28 -6.04 0.91
N MET A 51 4.33 -5.33 1.53
CA MET A 51 2.96 -5.79 1.69
C MET A 51 2.29 -6.03 0.33
N ILE A 52 2.42 -5.10 -0.63
CA ILE A 52 1.92 -5.25 -2.00
C ILE A 52 2.43 -6.55 -2.63
N ILE A 53 3.74 -6.79 -2.55
CA ILE A 53 4.35 -8.01 -3.12
C ILE A 53 3.78 -9.28 -2.45
N CYS A 54 3.62 -9.27 -1.14
CA CYS A 54 3.04 -10.39 -0.41
C CYS A 54 1.57 -10.62 -0.76
N LEU A 55 0.78 -9.55 -0.90
CA LEU A 55 -0.62 -9.62 -1.32
C LEU A 55 -0.76 -10.14 -2.76
N CYS A 56 0.12 -9.72 -3.67
CA CYS A 56 0.16 -10.25 -5.03
C CYS A 56 0.39 -11.77 -5.06
N LYS A 57 1.27 -12.28 -4.18
CA LYS A 57 1.49 -13.73 -4.05
C LYS A 57 0.30 -14.44 -3.43
N ARG A 58 -0.25 -13.88 -2.34
CA ARG A 58 -1.35 -14.48 -1.58
C ARG A 58 -2.65 -14.59 -2.37
N TYR A 59 -2.95 -13.58 -3.16
CA TYR A 59 -4.19 -13.47 -3.94
C TYR A 59 -3.99 -13.72 -5.43
N SER A 60 -2.90 -14.37 -5.82
CA SER A 60 -2.65 -14.72 -7.21
C SER A 60 -3.82 -15.50 -7.81
N GLY A 61 -4.32 -15.04 -8.96
CA GLY A 61 -5.47 -15.64 -9.64
C GLY A 61 -6.85 -15.22 -9.10
N LYS A 62 -6.92 -14.43 -8.02
CA LYS A 62 -8.17 -13.86 -7.51
C LYS A 62 -8.35 -12.42 -8.02
N ASP A 63 -9.59 -11.99 -8.26
CA ASP A 63 -9.91 -10.59 -8.58
C ASP A 63 -10.03 -9.82 -7.25
N VAL A 64 -8.98 -9.07 -6.93
CA VAL A 64 -8.88 -8.30 -5.69
C VAL A 64 -8.57 -6.85 -6.02
N THR A 65 -9.29 -5.93 -5.40
CA THR A 65 -9.03 -4.50 -5.49
C THR A 65 -8.45 -3.97 -4.18
N ILE A 66 -7.29 -3.35 -4.24
CA ILE A 66 -6.56 -2.83 -3.09
C ILE A 66 -6.45 -1.30 -3.22
N GLY A 67 -6.87 -0.58 -2.20
CA GLY A 67 -6.65 0.86 -2.10
C GLY A 67 -5.23 1.15 -1.62
N LEU A 68 -4.48 1.94 -2.37
CA LEU A 68 -3.21 2.54 -1.95
C LEU A 68 -3.47 4.00 -1.65
N CYS A 69 -3.41 4.38 -0.40
CA CYS A 69 -3.83 5.68 0.09
C CYS A 69 -2.64 6.48 0.61
N SER A 70 -2.63 7.78 0.34
CA SER A 70 -1.73 8.75 0.95
C SER A 70 -2.41 10.12 0.96
N THR A 71 -1.83 11.12 1.61
CA THR A 71 -2.37 12.49 1.64
C THR A 71 -2.59 13.05 0.23
N THR A 72 -1.69 12.74 -0.71
CA THR A 72 -1.83 13.07 -2.14
C THR A 72 -1.34 11.93 -3.04
N ILE A 73 -1.93 11.82 -4.24
CA ILE A 73 -1.46 10.86 -5.26
C ILE A 73 -0.01 11.17 -5.68
N THR A 74 0.36 12.44 -5.74
CA THR A 74 1.73 12.85 -6.09
C THR A 74 2.75 12.32 -5.08
N LEU A 75 2.44 12.36 -3.79
CA LEU A 75 3.31 11.83 -2.74
C LEU A 75 3.41 10.30 -2.87
N LEU A 76 2.29 9.62 -3.02
CA LEU A 76 2.23 8.17 -3.21
C LEU A 76 3.09 7.72 -4.42
N LYS A 77 3.02 8.47 -5.54
CA LYS A 77 3.86 8.20 -6.73
C LYS A 77 5.35 8.35 -6.44
N LYS A 78 5.76 9.35 -5.66
CA LYS A 78 7.16 9.61 -5.33
C LYS A 78 7.73 8.65 -4.29
N THR A 79 6.91 8.05 -3.44
CA THR A 79 7.32 7.16 -2.35
C THR A 79 7.09 5.70 -2.75
N VAL A 80 5.88 5.20 -2.56
CA VAL A 80 5.54 3.77 -2.71
C VAL A 80 5.65 3.30 -4.16
N ILE A 81 5.07 4.06 -5.13
CA ILE A 81 4.98 3.59 -6.51
C ILE A 81 6.35 3.54 -7.18
N LEU A 82 7.19 4.55 -6.94
CA LEU A 82 8.55 4.57 -7.50
C LEU A 82 9.36 3.33 -7.08
N ASP A 83 9.28 2.93 -5.82
CA ASP A 83 10.02 1.76 -5.32
C ASP A 83 9.37 0.45 -5.76
N LEU A 84 8.04 0.39 -5.84
CA LEU A 84 7.32 -0.74 -6.40
C LEU A 84 7.72 -1.00 -7.85
N GLU A 85 7.71 0.03 -8.70
CA GLU A 85 8.11 -0.09 -10.10
C GLU A 85 9.55 -0.58 -10.26
N LYS A 86 10.48 -0.05 -9.46
CA LYS A 86 11.89 -0.51 -9.48
C LYS A 86 11.98 -2.02 -9.21
N ILE A 87 11.24 -2.52 -8.23
CA ILE A 87 11.24 -3.94 -7.87
C ILE A 87 10.60 -4.76 -8.99
N LEU A 88 9.43 -4.37 -9.48
CA LEU A 88 8.72 -5.09 -10.54
C LEU A 88 9.57 -5.19 -11.82
N LYS A 89 10.21 -4.08 -12.23
CA LYS A 89 11.14 -4.07 -13.38
C LYS A 89 12.34 -4.98 -13.14
N LYS A 90 12.95 -4.95 -11.95
CA LYS A 90 14.10 -5.78 -11.61
C LYS A 90 13.78 -7.28 -11.55
N THR A 91 12.56 -7.62 -11.15
CA THR A 91 12.08 -9.02 -11.08
C THR A 91 11.42 -9.50 -12.37
N ASN A 92 11.41 -8.70 -13.44
CA ASN A 92 10.68 -8.95 -14.68
C ASN A 92 9.21 -9.31 -14.44
N SER A 93 8.59 -8.74 -13.40
CA SER A 93 7.19 -8.97 -13.09
C SER A 93 6.31 -8.05 -13.94
N PRO A 94 5.40 -8.58 -14.77
CA PRO A 94 4.57 -7.76 -15.63
C PRO A 94 3.57 -6.95 -14.80
N PHE A 95 3.43 -5.67 -15.14
CA PHE A 95 2.42 -4.78 -14.56
C PHE A 95 1.96 -3.75 -15.60
N VAL A 96 0.77 -3.23 -15.42
CA VAL A 96 0.21 -2.13 -16.21
C VAL A 96 -0.10 -0.97 -15.29
N TYR A 97 0.36 0.23 -15.62
CA TYR A 97 0.03 1.44 -14.90
C TYR A 97 -0.78 2.38 -15.79
N ASN A 98 -2.08 2.46 -15.56
CA ASN A 98 -2.95 3.47 -16.14
C ASN A 98 -2.85 4.75 -15.32
N GLN A 99 -2.08 5.72 -15.81
CA GLN A 99 -1.85 6.98 -15.12
C GLN A 99 -3.06 7.91 -15.13
N GLN A 100 -3.95 7.78 -16.12
CA GLN A 100 -5.16 8.59 -16.24
C GLN A 100 -6.17 8.21 -15.14
N ASP A 101 -6.38 6.93 -14.93
CA ASP A 101 -7.31 6.42 -13.92
C ASP A 101 -6.65 6.20 -12.56
N ASN A 102 -5.32 6.42 -12.46
CA ASN A 102 -4.53 6.13 -11.26
C ASN A 102 -4.67 4.68 -10.76
N ILE A 103 -4.60 3.72 -11.70
CA ILE A 103 -4.72 2.29 -11.41
C ILE A 103 -3.45 1.56 -11.82
N ILE A 104 -2.92 0.74 -10.91
CA ILE A 104 -1.85 -0.22 -11.22
C ILE A 104 -2.46 -1.62 -11.19
N THR A 105 -2.18 -2.43 -12.22
CA THR A 105 -2.62 -3.83 -12.28
C THR A 105 -1.40 -4.74 -12.30
N ILE A 106 -1.38 -5.71 -11.39
CA ILE A 106 -0.34 -6.75 -11.29
C ILE A 106 -1.06 -8.10 -11.30
N GLY A 107 -0.93 -8.85 -12.39
CA GLY A 107 -1.73 -10.05 -12.61
C GLY A 107 -3.22 -9.73 -12.64
N THR A 108 -4.00 -10.32 -11.73
CA THR A 108 -5.45 -10.09 -11.58
C THR A 108 -5.80 -9.03 -10.51
N ILE A 109 -4.80 -8.49 -9.81
CA ILE A 109 -4.99 -7.58 -8.69
C ILE A 109 -4.91 -6.15 -9.17
N ARG A 110 -5.88 -5.33 -8.78
CA ARG A 110 -5.96 -3.89 -9.08
C ARG A 110 -5.60 -3.08 -7.85
N PHE A 111 -4.70 -2.13 -8.02
CA PHE A 111 -4.31 -1.16 -7.00
C PHE A 111 -4.83 0.22 -7.40
N LEU A 112 -5.76 0.76 -6.63
CA LEU A 112 -6.32 2.09 -6.83
C LEU A 112 -5.52 3.09 -6.00
N LEU A 113 -4.99 4.14 -6.64
CA LEU A 113 -4.30 5.22 -5.94
C LEU A 113 -5.33 6.24 -5.45
N ILE A 114 -5.41 6.45 -4.14
CA ILE A 114 -6.43 7.26 -3.49
C ILE A 114 -5.76 8.40 -2.71
N ALA A 115 -6.21 9.63 -2.94
CA ALA A 115 -5.81 10.80 -2.15
C ALA A 115 -6.73 10.95 -0.93
N THR A 116 -6.19 10.84 0.28
CA THR A 116 -6.99 11.00 1.52
C THR A 116 -7.15 12.45 1.96
N GLY A 117 -6.38 13.37 1.36
CA GLY A 117 -6.49 14.81 1.64
C GLY A 117 -7.82 15.44 1.19
N GLN A 118 -8.57 14.75 0.33
CA GLN A 118 -9.92 15.12 -0.10
C GLN A 118 -10.85 13.92 0.10
N PRO A 119 -11.65 13.86 1.16
CA PRO A 119 -12.52 12.72 1.47
C PRO A 119 -13.48 12.34 0.34
N THR A 120 -13.88 13.31 -0.51
CA THR A 120 -14.75 13.08 -1.68
C THR A 120 -14.15 12.09 -2.69
N ASP A 121 -12.83 12.01 -2.79
CA ASP A 121 -12.14 11.11 -3.73
C ASP A 121 -12.15 9.64 -3.27
N ILE A 122 -12.49 9.42 -2.01
CA ILE A 122 -12.60 8.08 -1.41
C ILE A 122 -13.93 7.40 -1.79
N TYR A 123 -14.94 8.20 -2.18
CA TYR A 123 -16.26 7.69 -2.57
C TYR A 123 -16.23 7.15 -4.01
N GLY A 124 -16.33 5.84 -4.16
CA GLY A 124 -16.33 5.23 -5.49
C GLY A 124 -16.25 3.70 -5.42
N PRO A 125 -15.14 3.10 -5.84
CA PRO A 125 -15.03 1.66 -5.95
C PRO A 125 -15.00 0.95 -4.59
N ASN A 126 -15.56 -0.26 -4.56
CA ASN A 126 -15.37 -1.16 -3.42
C ASN A 126 -13.91 -1.63 -3.42
N ILE A 127 -13.27 -1.61 -2.27
CA ILE A 127 -11.92 -2.12 -2.05
C ILE A 127 -11.97 -3.30 -1.07
N ASN A 128 -11.08 -4.26 -1.24
CA ASN A 128 -10.98 -5.42 -0.35
C ASN A 128 -10.00 -5.17 0.79
N ILE A 129 -8.90 -4.45 0.50
CA ILE A 129 -7.83 -4.13 1.44
C ILE A 129 -7.41 -2.69 1.21
N CYS A 130 -7.08 -1.98 2.28
CA CYS A 130 -6.55 -0.62 2.21
C CYS A 130 -5.16 -0.56 2.84
N LEU A 131 -4.20 0.03 2.12
CA LEU A 131 -2.84 0.31 2.60
C LEU A 131 -2.65 1.83 2.59
N CYS A 132 -2.45 2.44 3.75
CA CYS A 132 -2.32 3.89 3.90
C CYS A 132 -0.89 4.27 4.30
N ASP A 133 -0.31 5.26 3.59
CA ASP A 133 0.96 5.90 3.94
C ASP A 133 0.71 7.34 4.40
N GLU A 134 1.41 7.76 5.45
CA GLU A 134 1.43 9.15 5.95
C GLU A 134 0.04 9.75 6.27
N ILE A 135 -0.86 8.94 6.82
CA ILE A 135 -2.19 9.41 7.25
C ILE A 135 -2.08 10.39 8.42
N ASP A 136 -0.98 10.34 9.16
CA ASP A 136 -0.63 11.22 10.27
C ASP A 136 -0.25 12.65 9.84
N GLU A 137 0.00 12.89 8.57
CA GLU A 137 0.18 14.25 8.01
C GLU A 137 -1.15 15.01 7.83
N LEU A 138 -2.28 14.34 7.92
CA LEU A 138 -3.60 14.98 7.86
C LEU A 138 -3.90 15.68 9.20
N ALA A 139 -4.61 16.82 9.13
CA ALA A 139 -5.24 17.37 10.31
C ALA A 139 -6.20 16.34 10.93
N GLU A 140 -6.28 16.29 12.26
CA GLU A 140 -7.01 15.27 13.03
C GLU A 140 -8.41 14.96 12.48
N MET A 141 -9.24 15.99 12.25
CA MET A 141 -10.58 15.82 11.72
C MET A 141 -10.59 15.15 10.35
N LYS A 142 -9.67 15.54 9.45
CA LYS A 142 -9.55 14.93 8.12
C LYS A 142 -9.06 13.49 8.20
N ALA A 143 -8.17 13.18 9.12
CA ALA A 143 -7.70 11.81 9.34
C ALA A 143 -8.85 10.90 9.80
N ILE A 144 -9.71 11.38 10.70
CA ILE A 144 -10.90 10.67 11.18
C ILE A 144 -11.90 10.45 10.04
N GLU A 145 -12.19 11.49 9.24
CA GLU A 145 -13.08 11.39 8.10
C GLU A 145 -12.55 10.41 7.04
N ALA A 146 -11.27 10.50 6.71
CA ALA A 146 -10.62 9.59 5.76
C ALA A 146 -10.68 8.14 6.26
N HIS A 147 -10.36 7.89 7.54
CA HIS A 147 -10.44 6.56 8.14
C HIS A 147 -11.87 6.01 8.07
N LYS A 148 -12.89 6.81 8.43
CA LYS A 148 -14.29 6.41 8.35
C LYS A 148 -14.69 6.04 6.91
N ALA A 149 -14.40 6.90 5.94
CA ALA A 149 -14.71 6.66 4.54
C ALA A 149 -14.02 5.39 3.99
N LEU A 150 -12.74 5.18 4.32
CA LEU A 150 -12.01 3.96 3.93
C LEU A 150 -12.59 2.70 4.58
N SER A 151 -12.96 2.76 5.86
CA SER A 151 -13.56 1.64 6.59
C SER A 151 -14.92 1.23 6.00
N GLU A 152 -15.74 2.20 5.60
CA GLU A 152 -17.03 1.95 4.95
C GLU A 152 -16.89 1.33 3.55
N ARG A 153 -15.74 1.54 2.88
CA ARG A 153 -15.46 1.03 1.53
C ARG A 153 -14.69 -0.27 1.52
N THR A 154 -13.99 -0.57 2.61
CA THR A 154 -13.24 -1.82 2.73
C THR A 154 -14.18 -2.96 3.10
N ARG A 155 -14.56 -3.76 2.12
CA ARG A 155 -15.42 -4.93 2.31
C ARG A 155 -14.57 -6.19 2.14
N ILE A 156 -14.35 -6.89 3.25
CA ILE A 156 -13.65 -8.17 3.25
C ILE A 156 -14.64 -9.23 2.74
N THR A 157 -14.71 -9.41 1.44
CA THR A 157 -15.33 -10.59 0.81
C THR A 157 -14.24 -11.25 -0.03
N LEU A 158 -13.41 -12.07 0.64
CA LEU A 158 -12.30 -12.80 0.02
C LEU A 158 -12.56 -14.29 0.01
#